data_64df049184f285f17d1afdc5b32b43f1
#
_entry.id   64df049184f285f17d1afdc5b32b43f1
#
_cell.length_a   1.000
_cell.length_b   1.000
_cell.length_c   1.000
_cell.angle_alpha   90.00
_cell.angle_beta   90.00
_cell.angle_gamma   90.00
#
_symmetry.space_group_name_H-M   'P 1'
#
loop_
_entity.id
_entity.type
_entity.pdbx_description
1 polymer ?
#
loop_
_entity_poly.entity_id
_entity_poly.type
_entity_poly.pdbx_seq_one_letter_code
_entity_poly.pdbx_strand_id
1 'polypeptide(L)'
;MKIMLSAGEASGDLHGANLAEALKAVDPQVELIGMGGEQMRKAGVRIVYDIKNLGVIGIGEIIKKIPFFYKLRTFLVNTMKEEKPDALVCIDYPGFNMKLIEKAKEAGIPVIYYILPTIWAWHKSRGNVIAEYTDLAVSLFPFEAEMYKKMGTNVVYGGHPLLDTVKPSMSKDEAYSFFGLQQGKKTVLFMPGSRVQEVQSLYGKMLAAGKLLQDKVEGLQFMVPKASTIDRHMLEEAAREANLEVHIGEERVYDMMNIADAAICASGTATLETALMGVPTLLVYRVNALTYWLSKILVHLDSIGLPNIISGHRIMPELWQDEVTPENIEAAVLPWLVDVAASEEARHLMAGVRCQMGEAGAVRRTAEIISEFVKEKQLHEAVQ
;
A
#
# COMPACT_ATOMS: atom_id res chain seq x y z
N MET A 1 -28.26 8.16 -7.37
CA MET A 1 -27.40 6.97 -7.43
C MET A 1 -27.14 6.47 -6.01
N LYS A 2 -27.34 5.16 -5.74
CA LYS A 2 -27.05 4.54 -4.44
C LYS A 2 -25.95 3.49 -4.61
N ILE A 3 -24.84 3.62 -3.90
CA ILE A 3 -23.68 2.68 -3.98
C ILE A 3 -23.46 2.04 -2.63
N MET A 4 -23.28 0.71 -2.64
CA MET A 4 -22.82 -0.03 -1.47
C MET A 4 -21.31 -0.25 -1.53
N LEU A 5 -20.57 0.17 -0.50
CA LEU A 5 -19.13 -0.03 -0.37
C LEU A 5 -18.83 -1.20 0.56
N SER A 6 -17.83 -2.03 0.25
CA SER A 6 -17.38 -3.14 1.10
C SER A 6 -15.89 -3.07 1.34
N ALA A 7 -15.49 -2.62 2.53
CA ALA A 7 -14.12 -2.58 3.03
C ALA A 7 -14.04 -3.37 4.34
N GLY A 8 -13.07 -4.28 4.46
CA GLY A 8 -12.98 -5.21 5.60
C GLY A 8 -11.79 -4.95 6.55
N GLU A 9 -10.92 -4.00 6.23
CA GLU A 9 -9.70 -3.69 6.99
C GLU A 9 -9.50 -2.17 7.10
N ALA A 10 -8.64 -1.73 8.01
CA ALA A 10 -8.38 -0.30 8.25
C ALA A 10 -7.86 0.43 7.00
N SER A 11 -7.03 -0.23 6.19
CA SER A 11 -6.55 0.31 4.91
C SER A 11 -7.70 0.46 3.91
N GLY A 12 -8.56 -0.54 3.80
CA GLY A 12 -9.76 -0.50 2.97
C GLY A 12 -10.75 0.58 3.43
N ASP A 13 -10.90 0.80 4.74
CA ASP A 13 -11.73 1.88 5.30
C ASP A 13 -11.22 3.27 4.89
N LEU A 14 -9.90 3.49 4.92
CA LEU A 14 -9.29 4.72 4.46
C LEU A 14 -9.48 4.93 2.95
N HIS A 15 -9.25 3.90 2.13
CA HIS A 15 -9.49 3.97 0.69
C HIS A 15 -10.97 4.19 0.37
N GLY A 16 -11.87 3.55 1.12
CA GLY A 16 -13.30 3.71 1.00
C GLY A 16 -13.77 5.12 1.38
N ALA A 17 -13.16 5.74 2.39
CA ALA A 17 -13.42 7.11 2.79
C ALA A 17 -13.02 8.09 1.68
N ASN A 18 -11.79 7.97 1.17
CA ASN A 18 -11.30 8.82 0.08
C ASN A 18 -12.18 8.69 -1.18
N LEU A 19 -12.58 7.46 -1.53
CA LEU A 19 -13.47 7.20 -2.65
C LEU A 19 -14.86 7.80 -2.39
N ALA A 20 -15.40 7.71 -1.17
CA ALA A 20 -16.70 8.27 -0.80
C ALA A 20 -16.72 9.80 -0.94
N GLU A 21 -15.65 10.48 -0.49
CA GLU A 21 -15.51 11.93 -0.66
C GLU A 21 -15.45 12.31 -2.14
N ALA A 22 -14.69 11.57 -2.94
CA ALA A 22 -14.58 11.81 -4.37
C ALA A 22 -15.91 11.55 -5.11
N LEU A 23 -16.64 10.48 -4.77
CA LEU A 23 -17.96 10.19 -5.34
C LEU A 23 -18.96 11.30 -5.03
N LYS A 24 -18.96 11.85 -3.81
CA LYS A 24 -19.80 12.99 -3.43
C LYS A 24 -19.42 14.28 -4.15
N ALA A 25 -18.15 14.45 -4.45
CA ALA A 25 -17.69 15.59 -5.27
C ALA A 25 -18.13 15.48 -6.72
N VAL A 26 -18.24 14.26 -7.28
CA VAL A 26 -18.74 13.99 -8.64
C VAL A 26 -20.26 14.02 -8.71
N ASP A 27 -20.94 13.45 -7.70
CA ASP A 27 -22.41 13.45 -7.58
C ASP A 27 -22.82 13.77 -6.14
N PRO A 28 -23.18 15.03 -5.82
CA PRO A 28 -23.61 15.44 -4.49
C PRO A 28 -24.89 14.73 -3.96
N GLN A 29 -25.64 14.08 -4.84
CA GLN A 29 -26.86 13.34 -4.48
C GLN A 29 -26.61 11.84 -4.28
N VAL A 30 -25.34 11.39 -4.36
CA VAL A 30 -25.02 9.97 -4.16
C VAL A 30 -25.31 9.53 -2.74
N GLU A 31 -26.07 8.45 -2.61
CA GLU A 31 -26.28 7.75 -1.34
C GLU A 31 -25.25 6.64 -1.18
N LEU A 32 -24.45 6.71 -0.11
CA LEU A 32 -23.40 5.74 0.18
C LEU A 32 -23.74 4.94 1.44
N ILE A 33 -23.76 3.62 1.30
CA ILE A 33 -23.98 2.68 2.40
C ILE A 33 -22.86 1.63 2.38
N GLY A 34 -22.63 0.91 3.47
CA GLY A 34 -21.72 -0.23 3.34
C GLY A 34 -21.12 -0.75 4.63
N MET A 35 -20.24 -1.72 4.44
CA MET A 35 -19.35 -2.26 5.45
C MET A 35 -18.08 -1.43 5.45
N GLY A 36 -17.70 -0.87 6.59
CA GLY A 36 -16.53 -0.01 6.76
C GLY A 36 -16.33 0.38 8.20
N GLY A 37 -15.43 1.32 8.45
CA GLY A 37 -15.09 1.80 9.78
C GLY A 37 -15.37 3.29 9.96
N GLU A 38 -14.60 3.87 10.86
CA GLU A 38 -14.76 5.26 11.29
C GLU A 38 -14.40 6.27 10.17
N GLN A 39 -13.43 5.95 9.29
CA GLN A 39 -13.05 6.87 8.22
C GLN A 39 -14.18 6.98 7.18
N MET A 40 -14.74 5.87 6.73
CA MET A 40 -15.89 5.88 5.83
C MET A 40 -17.10 6.55 6.48
N ARG A 41 -17.33 6.35 7.79
CA ARG A 41 -18.40 7.04 8.53
C ARG A 41 -18.22 8.56 8.49
N LYS A 42 -17.00 9.06 8.76
CA LYS A 42 -16.67 10.50 8.68
C LYS A 42 -16.84 11.06 7.27
N ALA A 43 -16.50 10.27 6.25
CA ALA A 43 -16.75 10.61 4.85
C ALA A 43 -18.24 10.56 4.47
N GLY A 44 -19.14 10.24 5.44
CA GLY A 44 -20.60 10.26 5.30
C GLY A 44 -21.16 9.04 4.60
N VAL A 45 -20.52 7.89 4.73
CA VAL A 45 -21.09 6.59 4.39
C VAL A 45 -21.96 6.09 5.55
N ARG A 46 -23.17 5.66 5.26
CA ARG A 46 -24.03 4.99 6.24
C ARG A 46 -23.52 3.58 6.48
N ILE A 47 -22.84 3.38 7.61
CA ILE A 47 -22.25 2.09 7.96
C ILE A 47 -23.32 1.13 8.41
N VAL A 48 -23.56 0.08 7.63
CA VAL A 48 -24.50 -1.01 7.95
C VAL A 48 -23.82 -2.12 8.74
N TYR A 49 -22.50 -2.26 8.61
CA TYR A 49 -21.68 -3.17 9.41
C TYR A 49 -20.32 -2.53 9.73
N ASP A 50 -19.97 -2.42 11.02
CA ASP A 50 -18.73 -1.81 11.48
C ASP A 50 -17.61 -2.83 11.55
N ILE A 51 -16.49 -2.56 10.88
CA ILE A 51 -15.31 -3.45 10.81
C ILE A 51 -14.59 -3.64 12.16
N LYS A 52 -14.82 -2.78 13.16
CA LYS A 52 -14.34 -3.00 14.52
C LYS A 52 -14.76 -4.37 15.06
N ASN A 53 -15.91 -4.87 14.61
CA ASN A 53 -16.45 -6.16 15.00
C ASN A 53 -15.71 -7.36 14.33
N LEU A 54 -14.87 -7.11 13.30
CA LEU A 54 -14.09 -8.16 12.64
C LEU A 54 -12.90 -8.59 13.49
N GLY A 55 -12.35 -7.69 14.31
CA GLY A 55 -11.18 -7.91 15.15
C GLY A 55 -9.90 -8.14 14.35
N VAL A 56 -8.76 -8.14 15.04
CA VAL A 56 -7.47 -8.55 14.44
C VAL A 56 -7.47 -10.08 14.36
N ILE A 57 -7.46 -10.61 13.15
CA ILE A 57 -7.55 -12.06 12.91
C ILE A 57 -6.15 -12.62 12.64
N GLY A 58 -5.61 -13.40 13.57
CA GLY A 58 -4.43 -14.23 13.32
C GLY A 58 -4.79 -15.42 12.42
N ILE A 59 -3.80 -15.93 11.67
CA ILE A 59 -3.99 -17.05 10.71
C ILE A 59 -4.68 -18.27 11.38
N GLY A 60 -4.37 -18.57 12.63
CA GLY A 60 -4.99 -19.70 13.38
C GLY A 60 -6.45 -19.47 13.77
N GLU A 61 -6.94 -18.23 13.77
CA GLU A 61 -8.32 -17.89 14.14
C GLU A 61 -9.28 -17.86 12.94
N ILE A 62 -8.75 -17.80 11.71
CA ILE A 62 -9.55 -17.72 10.48
C ILE A 62 -10.51 -18.91 10.39
N ILE A 63 -10.04 -20.13 10.67
CA ILE A 63 -10.85 -21.34 10.57
C ILE A 63 -12.03 -21.30 11.55
N LYS A 64 -11.81 -20.81 12.78
CA LYS A 64 -12.87 -20.68 13.81
C LYS A 64 -13.90 -19.61 13.45
N LYS A 65 -13.54 -18.64 12.62
CA LYS A 65 -14.41 -17.52 12.20
C LYS A 65 -15.13 -17.75 10.87
N ILE A 66 -14.94 -18.89 10.19
CA ILE A 66 -15.66 -19.21 8.94
C ILE A 66 -17.18 -19.07 9.08
N PRO A 67 -17.86 -19.62 10.14
CA PRO A 67 -19.32 -19.45 10.30
C PRO A 67 -19.73 -17.99 10.47
N PHE A 68 -18.89 -17.19 11.12
CA PHE A 68 -19.12 -15.74 11.26
C PHE A 68 -19.06 -15.02 9.90
N PHE A 69 -18.06 -15.29 9.06
CA PHE A 69 -17.97 -14.68 7.72
C PHE A 69 -19.11 -15.10 6.81
N TYR A 70 -19.60 -16.35 6.96
CA TYR A 70 -20.79 -16.79 6.25
C TYR A 70 -22.02 -15.98 6.65
N LYS A 71 -22.26 -15.80 7.96
CA LYS A 71 -23.36 -14.97 8.49
C LYS A 71 -23.25 -13.51 8.04
N LEU A 72 -22.04 -12.93 8.10
CA LEU A 72 -21.80 -11.57 7.65
C LEU A 72 -22.12 -11.40 6.17
N ARG A 73 -21.66 -12.34 5.32
CA ARG A 73 -21.95 -12.32 3.89
C ARG A 73 -23.46 -12.38 3.65
N THR A 74 -24.16 -13.29 4.33
CA THR A 74 -25.64 -13.41 4.24
C THR A 74 -26.33 -12.11 4.67
N PHE A 75 -25.86 -11.49 5.75
CA PHE A 75 -26.37 -10.20 6.20
C PHE A 75 -26.20 -9.11 5.12
N LEU A 76 -24.99 -8.97 4.54
CA LEU A 76 -24.75 -7.98 3.50
C LEU A 76 -25.57 -8.23 2.22
N VAL A 77 -25.76 -9.50 1.85
CA VAL A 77 -26.62 -9.86 0.70
C VAL A 77 -28.08 -9.50 0.97
N ASN A 78 -28.58 -9.74 2.17
CA ASN A 78 -29.93 -9.33 2.53
C ASN A 78 -30.09 -7.81 2.55
N THR A 79 -29.09 -7.09 3.09
CA THR A 79 -29.03 -5.63 3.02
C THR A 79 -29.05 -5.13 1.58
N MET A 80 -28.30 -5.74 0.65
CA MET A 80 -28.35 -5.39 -0.77
C MET A 80 -29.74 -5.59 -1.38
N LYS A 81 -30.45 -6.67 -1.02
CA LYS A 81 -31.83 -6.94 -1.51
C LYS A 81 -32.85 -5.94 -0.98
N GLU A 82 -32.67 -5.47 0.26
CA GLU A 82 -33.53 -4.48 0.91
C GLU A 82 -33.27 -3.07 0.39
N GLU A 83 -31.98 -2.69 0.35
CA GLU A 83 -31.53 -1.34 -0.02
C GLU A 83 -31.50 -1.10 -1.52
N LYS A 84 -31.38 -2.16 -2.32
CA LYS A 84 -31.33 -2.13 -3.79
C LYS A 84 -30.30 -1.11 -4.31
N PRO A 85 -29.02 -1.24 -3.94
CA PRO A 85 -27.99 -0.34 -4.47
C PRO A 85 -27.84 -0.54 -5.97
N ASP A 86 -27.53 0.54 -6.69
CA ASP A 86 -27.25 0.53 -8.13
C ASP A 86 -25.96 -0.20 -8.45
N ALA A 87 -25.02 -0.30 -7.49
CA ALA A 87 -23.81 -1.12 -7.57
C ALA A 87 -23.24 -1.46 -6.19
N LEU A 88 -22.52 -2.58 -6.13
CA LEU A 88 -21.60 -2.94 -5.06
C LEU A 88 -20.17 -2.60 -5.48
N VAL A 89 -19.44 -1.80 -4.69
CA VAL A 89 -18.01 -1.55 -4.86
C VAL A 89 -17.24 -2.27 -3.76
N CYS A 90 -16.52 -3.32 -4.13
CA CYS A 90 -15.60 -4.03 -3.24
C CYS A 90 -14.23 -3.36 -3.25
N ILE A 91 -13.68 -3.11 -2.06
CA ILE A 91 -12.41 -2.42 -1.86
C ILE A 91 -11.44 -3.38 -1.17
N ASP A 92 -10.43 -3.86 -1.91
CA ASP A 92 -9.44 -4.84 -1.39
C ASP A 92 -10.11 -6.03 -0.67
N TYR A 93 -9.52 -6.56 0.42
CA TYR A 93 -10.06 -7.61 1.28
C TYR A 93 -10.50 -8.89 0.53
N PRO A 94 -9.64 -9.46 -0.33
CA PRO A 94 -10.03 -10.49 -1.27
C PRO A 94 -10.56 -11.77 -0.62
N GLY A 95 -10.08 -12.11 0.60
CA GLY A 95 -10.55 -13.29 1.32
C GLY A 95 -12.07 -13.33 1.56
N PHE A 96 -12.70 -12.19 1.71
CA PHE A 96 -14.14 -12.04 1.91
C PHE A 96 -14.84 -11.52 0.66
N ASN A 97 -14.34 -10.43 0.07
CA ASN A 97 -15.00 -9.75 -1.03
C ASN A 97 -15.17 -10.64 -2.27
N MET A 98 -14.23 -11.55 -2.56
CA MET A 98 -14.38 -12.51 -3.66
C MET A 98 -15.59 -13.44 -3.49
N LYS A 99 -15.98 -13.74 -2.25
CA LYS A 99 -17.20 -14.52 -1.99
C LYS A 99 -18.46 -13.67 -1.92
N LEU A 100 -18.30 -12.38 -1.67
CA LEU A 100 -19.42 -11.42 -1.68
C LEU A 100 -19.84 -11.11 -3.12
N ILE A 101 -18.88 -10.89 -4.04
CA ILE A 101 -19.17 -10.56 -5.45
C ILE A 101 -19.95 -11.67 -6.16
N GLU A 102 -19.62 -12.97 -5.89
CA GLU A 102 -20.40 -14.11 -6.41
C GLU A 102 -21.88 -13.94 -6.05
N LYS A 103 -22.18 -13.64 -4.78
CA LYS A 103 -23.56 -13.50 -4.28
C LYS A 103 -24.25 -12.21 -4.70
N ALA A 104 -23.51 -11.13 -4.87
CA ALA A 104 -24.04 -9.88 -5.41
C ALA A 104 -24.48 -10.07 -6.88
N LYS A 105 -23.66 -10.75 -7.68
CA LYS A 105 -23.96 -11.08 -9.08
C LYS A 105 -25.21 -11.97 -9.21
N GLU A 106 -25.32 -13.02 -8.36
CA GLU A 106 -26.52 -13.88 -8.28
C GLU A 106 -27.78 -13.08 -7.90
N ALA A 107 -27.62 -12.01 -7.12
CA ALA A 107 -28.72 -11.12 -6.75
C ALA A 107 -29.04 -10.04 -7.81
N GLY A 108 -28.35 -10.03 -8.95
CA GLY A 108 -28.52 -9.06 -10.03
C GLY A 108 -27.95 -7.68 -9.73
N ILE A 109 -27.07 -7.53 -8.72
CA ILE A 109 -26.43 -6.27 -8.38
C ILE A 109 -25.14 -6.10 -9.22
N PRO A 110 -24.96 -4.99 -9.96
CA PRO A 110 -23.71 -4.68 -10.65
C PRO A 110 -22.53 -4.63 -9.68
N VAL A 111 -21.43 -5.28 -10.04
CA VAL A 111 -20.26 -5.43 -9.19
C VAL A 111 -19.07 -4.67 -9.75
N ILE A 112 -18.50 -3.80 -8.93
CA ILE A 112 -17.26 -3.07 -9.20
C ILE A 112 -16.21 -3.53 -8.20
N TYR A 113 -14.99 -3.84 -8.66
CA TYR A 113 -13.89 -4.18 -7.76
C TYR A 113 -12.79 -3.12 -7.86
N TYR A 114 -12.57 -2.40 -6.79
CA TYR A 114 -11.53 -1.39 -6.63
C TYR A 114 -10.42 -1.93 -5.72
N ILE A 115 -9.16 -1.74 -6.09
CA ILE A 115 -7.98 -2.34 -5.45
C ILE A 115 -8.05 -3.87 -5.57
N LEU A 116 -7.65 -4.34 -6.74
CA LEU A 116 -7.74 -5.74 -7.12
C LEU A 116 -6.84 -6.65 -6.29
N PRO A 117 -7.20 -7.94 -6.13
CA PRO A 117 -6.31 -8.92 -5.53
C PRO A 117 -4.99 -9.04 -6.28
N THR A 118 -3.90 -9.14 -5.55
CA THR A 118 -2.57 -9.37 -6.12
C THR A 118 -2.48 -10.77 -6.73
N ILE A 119 -2.56 -10.89 -8.07
CA ILE A 119 -2.50 -12.17 -8.80
C ILE A 119 -1.13 -12.43 -9.42
N TRP A 120 -0.30 -11.41 -9.55
CA TRP A 120 1.03 -11.50 -10.15
C TRP A 120 2.06 -12.21 -9.26
N ALA A 121 1.88 -12.18 -7.95
CA ALA A 121 2.75 -12.84 -6.98
C ALA A 121 2.31 -14.28 -6.70
N TRP A 122 0.99 -14.54 -6.60
CA TRP A 122 0.43 -15.83 -6.20
C TRP A 122 -1.07 -15.88 -6.50
N HIS A 123 -1.66 -17.09 -6.50
CA HIS A 123 -3.11 -17.30 -6.70
C HIS A 123 -3.71 -16.71 -7.99
N LYS A 124 -3.11 -17.02 -9.15
CA LYS A 124 -3.64 -16.63 -10.47
C LYS A 124 -5.12 -16.99 -10.66
N SER A 125 -5.62 -18.05 -10.00
CA SER A 125 -7.03 -18.44 -10.04
C SER A 125 -8.01 -17.37 -9.54
N ARG A 126 -7.55 -16.43 -8.71
CA ARG A 126 -8.37 -15.29 -8.28
C ARG A 126 -8.77 -14.38 -9.45
N GLY A 127 -7.91 -14.26 -10.44
CA GLY A 127 -8.22 -13.49 -11.64
C GLY A 127 -9.43 -14.02 -12.41
N ASN A 128 -9.62 -15.34 -12.46
CA ASN A 128 -10.79 -15.95 -13.11
C ASN A 128 -12.09 -15.57 -12.36
N VAL A 129 -12.07 -15.57 -11.02
CA VAL A 129 -13.23 -15.16 -10.22
C VAL A 129 -13.57 -13.68 -10.44
N ILE A 130 -12.56 -12.81 -10.50
CA ILE A 130 -12.75 -11.40 -10.82
C ILE A 130 -13.34 -11.25 -12.23
N ALA A 131 -12.79 -11.96 -13.23
CA ALA A 131 -13.30 -11.90 -14.61
C ALA A 131 -14.75 -12.36 -14.73
N GLU A 132 -15.15 -13.36 -13.94
CA GLU A 132 -16.49 -13.94 -14.00
C GLU A 132 -17.55 -13.12 -13.26
N TYR A 133 -17.21 -12.56 -12.08
CA TYR A 133 -18.19 -11.98 -11.17
C TYR A 133 -18.10 -10.46 -11.04
N THR A 134 -17.21 -9.76 -11.77
CA THR A 134 -17.17 -8.29 -11.78
C THR A 134 -17.62 -7.73 -13.12
N ASP A 135 -18.39 -6.65 -13.08
CA ASP A 135 -18.80 -5.89 -14.26
C ASP A 135 -17.77 -4.84 -14.65
N LEU A 136 -17.05 -4.31 -13.64
CA LEU A 136 -15.95 -3.37 -13.82
C LEU A 136 -14.90 -3.60 -12.75
N ALA A 137 -13.64 -3.67 -13.13
CA ALA A 137 -12.49 -3.71 -12.24
C ALA A 137 -11.68 -2.42 -12.40
N VAL A 138 -11.25 -1.81 -11.28
CA VAL A 138 -10.39 -0.63 -11.28
C VAL A 138 -9.06 -0.98 -10.64
N SER A 139 -8.01 -1.04 -11.47
CA SER A 139 -6.65 -1.41 -11.06
C SER A 139 -5.86 -0.19 -10.60
N LEU A 140 -4.94 -0.41 -9.65
CA LEU A 140 -3.98 0.59 -9.17
C LEU A 140 -2.68 0.64 -9.98
N PHE A 141 -2.38 -0.40 -10.76
CA PHE A 141 -1.15 -0.50 -11.52
C PHE A 141 -1.42 -0.80 -12.99
N PRO A 142 -0.69 -0.16 -13.94
CA PRO A 142 -0.87 -0.42 -15.37
C PRO A 142 -0.61 -1.87 -15.75
N PHE A 143 0.47 -2.47 -15.22
CA PHE A 143 0.81 -3.87 -15.50
C PHE A 143 -0.25 -4.85 -14.99
N GLU A 144 -0.88 -4.54 -13.86
CA GLU A 144 -1.95 -5.34 -13.27
C GLU A 144 -3.21 -5.28 -14.14
N ALA A 145 -3.57 -4.08 -14.63
CA ALA A 145 -4.68 -3.92 -15.58
C ALA A 145 -4.50 -4.79 -16.84
N GLU A 146 -3.28 -4.79 -17.41
CA GLU A 146 -2.97 -5.65 -18.57
C GLU A 146 -3.08 -7.15 -18.25
N MET A 147 -2.69 -7.57 -17.06
CA MET A 147 -2.82 -8.96 -16.63
C MET A 147 -4.30 -9.37 -16.50
N TYR A 148 -5.11 -8.56 -15.84
CA TYR A 148 -6.55 -8.82 -15.69
C TYR A 148 -7.28 -8.78 -17.04
N LYS A 149 -6.91 -7.86 -17.93
CA LYS A 149 -7.46 -7.79 -19.29
C LYS A 149 -7.20 -9.06 -20.08
N LYS A 150 -6.00 -9.65 -19.99
CA LYS A 150 -5.66 -10.94 -20.61
C LYS A 150 -6.49 -12.11 -20.08
N MET A 151 -7.06 -11.97 -18.86
CA MET A 151 -7.96 -12.96 -18.26
C MET A 151 -9.43 -12.70 -18.59
N GLY A 152 -9.74 -11.72 -19.44
CA GLY A 152 -11.09 -11.40 -19.87
C GLY A 152 -11.86 -10.46 -18.94
N THR A 153 -11.19 -9.83 -17.96
CA THR A 153 -11.81 -8.85 -17.08
C THR A 153 -12.02 -7.53 -17.79
N ASN A 154 -13.21 -6.93 -17.65
CA ASN A 154 -13.44 -5.52 -17.98
C ASN A 154 -12.71 -4.66 -16.94
N VAL A 155 -11.50 -4.24 -17.24
CA VAL A 155 -10.61 -3.55 -16.31
C VAL A 155 -10.15 -2.21 -16.87
N VAL A 156 -10.13 -1.20 -15.99
CA VAL A 156 -9.62 0.14 -16.28
C VAL A 156 -8.53 0.48 -15.26
N TYR A 157 -7.48 1.14 -15.72
CA TYR A 157 -6.47 1.72 -14.84
C TYR A 157 -6.96 3.07 -14.28
N GLY A 158 -7.27 3.12 -12.99
CA GLY A 158 -7.74 4.33 -12.30
C GLY A 158 -6.60 5.25 -11.83
N GLY A 159 -5.39 4.74 -11.75
CA GLY A 159 -4.24 5.38 -11.11
C GLY A 159 -4.05 4.92 -9.66
N HIS A 160 -2.90 5.25 -9.09
CA HIS A 160 -2.57 4.86 -7.72
C HIS A 160 -2.76 6.03 -6.74
N PRO A 161 -3.52 5.87 -5.63
CA PRO A 161 -3.78 6.94 -4.65
C PRO A 161 -2.52 7.57 -4.03
N LEU A 162 -1.41 6.83 -3.96
CA LEU A 162 -0.14 7.37 -3.48
C LEU A 162 0.37 8.54 -4.32
N LEU A 163 0.00 8.64 -5.61
CA LEU A 163 0.37 9.78 -6.44
C LEU A 163 -0.23 11.10 -5.95
N ASP A 164 -1.35 11.02 -5.22
CA ASP A 164 -2.03 12.17 -4.64
C ASP A 164 -1.47 12.57 -3.29
N THR A 165 -0.99 11.59 -2.51
CA THR A 165 -0.61 11.75 -1.11
C THR A 165 0.90 11.86 -0.89
N VAL A 166 1.73 11.20 -1.72
CA VAL A 166 3.18 11.16 -1.58
C VAL A 166 3.80 12.43 -2.12
N LYS A 167 3.91 13.41 -1.25
CA LYS A 167 4.55 14.71 -1.50
C LYS A 167 5.02 15.32 -0.19
N PRO A 168 6.11 16.12 -0.18
CA PRO A 168 6.51 16.84 1.00
C PRO A 168 5.48 17.92 1.34
N SER A 169 5.33 18.21 2.63
CA SER A 169 4.45 19.27 3.15
C SER A 169 5.19 20.57 3.46
N MET A 170 6.51 20.52 3.48
CA MET A 170 7.39 21.65 3.75
C MET A 170 8.62 21.64 2.83
N SER A 171 9.31 22.76 2.74
CA SER A 171 10.60 22.86 2.05
C SER A 171 11.67 22.00 2.74
N LYS A 172 12.78 21.73 2.06
CA LYS A 172 13.90 21.00 2.65
C LYS A 172 14.48 21.72 3.86
N ASP A 173 14.62 23.04 3.77
CA ASP A 173 15.18 23.87 4.85
C ASP A 173 14.32 23.83 6.11
N GLU A 174 13.00 23.94 5.94
CA GLU A 174 12.03 23.76 7.03
C GLU A 174 12.10 22.37 7.63
N ALA A 175 12.23 21.33 6.79
CA ALA A 175 12.33 19.93 7.24
C ALA A 175 13.61 19.68 8.05
N TYR A 176 14.76 20.17 7.60
CA TYR A 176 16.00 20.09 8.37
C TYR A 176 15.86 20.75 9.77
N SER A 177 15.26 21.95 9.79
CA SER A 177 15.01 22.67 11.06
C SER A 177 14.02 21.94 11.96
N PHE A 178 12.93 21.41 11.37
CA PHE A 178 11.89 20.70 12.11
C PHE A 178 12.40 19.43 12.77
N PHE A 179 13.25 18.67 12.06
CA PHE A 179 13.81 17.42 12.60
C PHE A 179 15.12 17.63 13.37
N GLY A 180 15.62 18.87 13.52
CA GLY A 180 16.85 19.18 14.24
C GLY A 180 18.11 18.63 13.54
N LEU A 181 18.07 18.48 12.21
CA LEU A 181 19.18 17.98 11.42
C LEU A 181 20.00 19.13 10.81
N GLN A 182 21.25 18.86 10.51
CA GLN A 182 22.16 19.84 9.93
C GLN A 182 22.10 19.78 8.40
N GLN A 183 21.85 20.93 7.77
CA GLN A 183 21.94 21.07 6.33
C GLN A 183 23.36 20.82 5.83
N GLY A 184 23.48 20.28 4.60
CA GLY A 184 24.76 20.00 3.98
C GLY A 184 25.43 18.70 4.46
N LYS A 185 24.88 18.03 5.47
CA LYS A 185 25.28 16.70 5.88
C LYS A 185 24.39 15.65 5.22
N LYS A 186 25.01 14.51 4.89
CA LYS A 186 24.27 13.36 4.34
C LYS A 186 23.33 12.76 5.37
N THR A 187 22.16 12.32 4.93
CA THR A 187 21.11 11.75 5.80
C THR A 187 20.62 10.41 5.27
N VAL A 188 20.67 9.39 6.11
CA VAL A 188 20.13 8.04 5.80
C VAL A 188 18.85 7.82 6.58
N LEU A 189 17.83 7.37 5.87
CA LEU A 189 16.52 7.06 6.42
C LEU A 189 16.38 5.54 6.64
N PHE A 190 16.16 5.13 7.88
CA PHE A 190 15.83 3.76 8.24
C PHE A 190 14.32 3.57 8.26
N MET A 191 13.80 2.63 7.50
CA MET A 191 12.38 2.27 7.47
C MET A 191 12.20 0.78 7.80
N PRO A 192 12.32 0.40 9.08
CA PRO A 192 12.39 -1.00 9.50
C PRO A 192 11.05 -1.75 9.42
N GLY A 193 9.97 -1.06 9.02
CA GLY A 193 8.63 -1.61 8.92
C GLY A 193 7.65 -1.07 9.97
N SER A 194 6.41 -1.53 9.87
CA SER A 194 5.31 -1.12 10.75
C SER A 194 4.85 -2.22 11.71
N ARG A 195 5.43 -3.42 11.65
CA ARG A 195 5.13 -4.53 12.55
C ARG A 195 6.29 -4.77 13.49
N VAL A 196 5.98 -5.06 14.76
CA VAL A 196 6.99 -5.32 15.80
C VAL A 196 8.01 -6.38 15.35
N GLN A 197 7.55 -7.46 14.72
CA GLN A 197 8.43 -8.54 14.24
C GLN A 197 9.37 -8.08 13.11
N GLU A 198 8.93 -7.18 12.22
CA GLU A 198 9.76 -6.60 11.17
C GLU A 198 10.86 -5.74 11.79
N VAL A 199 10.49 -4.83 12.69
CA VAL A 199 11.44 -3.97 13.41
C VAL A 199 12.46 -4.79 14.18
N GLN A 200 12.03 -5.79 14.94
CA GLN A 200 12.95 -6.68 15.68
C GLN A 200 13.92 -7.43 14.80
N SER A 201 13.53 -7.80 13.57
CA SER A 201 14.37 -8.58 12.66
C SER A 201 15.34 -7.74 11.83
N LEU A 202 15.02 -6.46 11.59
CA LEU A 202 15.73 -5.61 10.63
C LEU A 202 16.46 -4.43 11.27
N TYR A 203 15.85 -3.77 12.28
CA TYR A 203 16.35 -2.49 12.77
C TYR A 203 17.75 -2.58 13.36
N GLY A 204 18.06 -3.59 14.16
CA GLY A 204 19.41 -3.81 14.68
C GLY A 204 20.48 -3.96 13.59
N LYS A 205 20.12 -4.58 12.44
CA LYS A 205 21.04 -4.71 11.29
C LYS A 205 21.23 -3.38 10.56
N MET A 206 20.16 -2.57 10.44
CA MET A 206 20.22 -1.21 9.89
C MET A 206 21.12 -0.32 10.74
N LEU A 207 20.99 -0.39 12.07
CA LEU A 207 21.82 0.36 13.00
C LEU A 207 23.31 -0.04 12.89
N ALA A 208 23.59 -1.35 12.82
CA ALA A 208 24.96 -1.83 12.64
C ALA A 208 25.56 -1.38 11.30
N ALA A 209 24.78 -1.41 10.22
CA ALA A 209 25.18 -0.84 8.93
C ALA A 209 25.40 0.67 9.01
N GLY A 210 24.54 1.38 9.77
CA GLY A 210 24.71 2.82 10.04
C GLY A 210 26.05 3.14 10.69
N LYS A 211 26.53 2.31 11.61
CA LYS A 211 27.88 2.46 12.20
C LYS A 211 28.98 2.32 11.14
N LEU A 212 28.91 1.29 10.30
CA LEU A 212 29.88 1.10 9.21
C LEU A 212 29.87 2.28 8.23
N LEU A 213 28.70 2.83 7.91
CA LEU A 213 28.57 4.01 7.06
C LEU A 213 29.13 5.26 7.74
N GLN A 214 28.90 5.45 9.06
CA GLN A 214 29.38 6.59 9.83
C GLN A 214 30.93 6.64 9.88
N ASP A 215 31.57 5.49 9.89
CA ASP A 215 33.04 5.37 9.83
C ASP A 215 33.63 5.82 8.47
N LYS A 216 32.81 5.84 7.41
CA LYS A 216 33.24 6.15 6.03
C LYS A 216 32.72 7.51 5.53
N VAL A 217 31.68 8.05 6.13
CA VAL A 217 31.05 9.32 5.72
C VAL A 217 30.97 10.27 6.89
N GLU A 218 31.79 11.32 6.86
CA GLU A 218 31.87 12.29 7.94
C GLU A 218 30.55 13.03 8.15
N GLY A 219 30.13 13.12 9.40
CA GLY A 219 28.93 13.87 9.79
C GLY A 219 27.60 13.26 9.31
N LEU A 220 27.61 11.98 8.96
CA LEU A 220 26.39 11.28 8.52
C LEU A 220 25.32 11.30 9.61
N GLN A 221 24.09 11.59 9.22
CA GLN A 221 22.92 11.70 10.09
C GLN A 221 21.94 10.57 9.77
N PHE A 222 21.17 10.13 10.78
CA PHE A 222 20.22 9.04 10.63
C PHE A 222 18.83 9.44 11.13
N MET A 223 17.82 9.02 10.41
CA MET A 223 16.41 9.20 10.78
C MET A 223 15.67 7.86 10.76
N VAL A 224 14.63 7.74 11.59
CA VAL A 224 13.66 6.65 11.53
C VAL A 224 12.24 7.19 11.77
N PRO A 225 11.30 7.01 10.83
CA PRO A 225 9.90 7.29 11.07
C PRO A 225 9.30 6.20 11.96
N LYS A 226 8.68 6.59 13.06
CA LYS A 226 7.98 5.68 13.95
C LYS A 226 6.57 5.43 13.44
N ALA A 227 6.27 4.19 13.06
CA ALA A 227 4.89 3.79 12.79
C ALA A 227 4.04 3.87 14.08
N SER A 228 2.74 4.16 13.94
CA SER A 228 1.81 4.27 15.07
C SER A 228 1.70 2.99 15.90
N THR A 229 2.00 1.85 15.31
CA THR A 229 1.98 0.50 15.92
C THR A 229 3.26 0.15 16.68
N ILE A 230 4.30 0.99 16.60
CA ILE A 230 5.62 0.74 17.19
C ILE A 230 5.83 1.65 18.40
N ASP A 231 6.33 1.06 19.49
CA ASP A 231 6.72 1.81 20.67
C ASP A 231 8.01 2.59 20.39
N ARG A 232 7.99 3.89 20.71
CA ARG A 232 9.15 4.78 20.58
C ARG A 232 10.35 4.27 21.38
N HIS A 233 10.10 3.81 22.61
CA HIS A 233 11.13 3.30 23.50
C HIS A 233 11.92 2.13 22.88
N MET A 234 11.25 1.25 22.13
CA MET A 234 11.89 0.14 21.41
C MET A 234 12.95 0.63 20.41
N LEU A 235 12.66 1.72 19.68
CA LEU A 235 13.59 2.30 18.72
C LEU A 235 14.73 3.04 19.41
N GLU A 236 14.44 3.79 20.49
CA GLU A 236 15.44 4.53 21.28
C GLU A 236 16.42 3.58 21.96
N GLU A 237 15.92 2.49 22.54
CA GLU A 237 16.74 1.50 23.23
C GLU A 237 17.67 0.80 22.26
N ALA A 238 17.17 0.34 21.12
CA ALA A 238 18.02 -0.31 20.09
C ALA A 238 19.08 0.65 19.54
N ALA A 239 18.77 1.92 19.30
CA ALA A 239 19.73 2.91 18.83
C ALA A 239 20.82 3.20 19.90
N ARG A 240 20.42 3.29 21.16
CA ARG A 240 21.34 3.47 22.29
C ARG A 240 22.29 2.26 22.46
N GLU A 241 21.77 1.03 22.37
CA GLU A 241 22.58 -0.19 22.43
C GLU A 241 23.57 -0.27 21.28
N ALA A 242 23.16 0.16 20.08
CA ALA A 242 24.03 0.25 18.92
C ALA A 242 25.03 1.41 18.99
N ASN A 243 24.93 2.30 20.01
CA ASN A 243 25.71 3.53 20.12
C ASN A 243 25.67 4.37 18.82
N LEU A 244 24.47 4.53 18.25
CA LEU A 244 24.20 5.33 17.08
C LEU A 244 23.12 6.37 17.39
N GLU A 245 23.42 7.64 17.09
CA GLU A 245 22.43 8.71 17.20
C GLU A 245 21.45 8.62 16.03
N VAL A 246 20.14 8.50 16.31
CA VAL A 246 19.08 8.40 15.32
C VAL A 246 17.93 9.33 15.68
N HIS A 247 17.53 10.18 14.75
CA HIS A 247 16.37 11.08 14.95
C HIS A 247 15.07 10.30 14.66
N ILE A 248 14.24 10.15 15.71
CA ILE A 248 12.96 9.43 15.62
C ILE A 248 11.85 10.41 15.35
N GLY A 249 11.26 10.36 14.15
CA GLY A 249 10.10 11.13 13.74
C GLY A 249 8.79 10.36 13.90
N GLU A 250 7.75 10.99 14.44
CA GLU A 250 6.42 10.38 14.61
C GLU A 250 5.44 10.79 13.51
N GLU A 251 5.72 11.89 12.85
CA GLU A 251 4.88 12.50 11.82
C GLU A 251 5.71 12.92 10.61
N ARG A 252 5.03 13.27 9.50
CA ARG A 252 5.65 13.88 8.32
C ARG A 252 6.72 13.01 7.65
N VAL A 253 6.40 11.73 7.47
CA VAL A 253 7.32 10.75 6.85
C VAL A 253 7.80 11.19 5.46
N TYR A 254 6.96 11.86 4.67
CA TYR A 254 7.35 12.36 3.34
C TYR A 254 8.33 13.53 3.41
N ASP A 255 8.29 14.33 4.47
CA ASP A 255 9.27 15.38 4.70
C ASP A 255 10.62 14.78 5.14
N MET A 256 10.63 13.68 5.90
CA MET A 256 11.84 12.90 6.19
C MET A 256 12.43 12.31 4.90
N MET A 257 11.60 11.72 4.03
CA MET A 257 12.04 11.22 2.72
C MET A 257 12.61 12.33 1.84
N ASN A 258 12.01 13.53 1.88
CA ASN A 258 12.43 14.66 1.05
C ASN A 258 13.86 15.13 1.33
N ILE A 259 14.35 14.97 2.57
CA ILE A 259 15.71 15.34 2.99
C ILE A 259 16.68 14.15 3.07
N ALA A 260 16.22 12.93 2.78
CA ALA A 260 17.08 11.75 2.77
C ALA A 260 17.93 11.66 1.50
N ASP A 261 19.21 11.35 1.66
CA ASP A 261 20.13 11.03 0.57
C ASP A 261 20.01 9.57 0.14
N ALA A 262 19.73 8.68 1.10
CA ALA A 262 19.47 7.26 0.88
C ALA A 262 18.48 6.73 1.90
N ALA A 263 17.79 5.63 1.56
CA ALA A 263 16.91 4.92 2.47
C ALA A 263 17.22 3.42 2.52
N ILE A 264 17.05 2.82 3.70
CA ILE A 264 17.06 1.36 3.89
C ILE A 264 15.66 0.99 4.34
N CYS A 265 14.91 0.31 3.48
CA CYS A 265 13.47 0.14 3.63
C CYS A 265 13.07 -1.33 3.69
N ALA A 266 12.27 -1.71 4.69
CA ALA A 266 11.59 -3.00 4.71
C ALA A 266 10.61 -3.13 3.53
N SER A 267 10.46 -4.34 3.00
CA SER A 267 9.54 -4.61 1.89
C SER A 267 8.10 -4.25 2.27
N GLY A 268 7.42 -3.53 1.39
CA GLY A 268 6.04 -3.09 1.56
C GLY A 268 5.74 -1.85 0.73
N THR A 269 4.60 -1.21 0.98
CA THR A 269 4.16 0.01 0.31
C THR A 269 5.19 1.15 0.45
N ALA A 270 5.93 1.18 1.58
CA ALA A 270 6.94 2.17 1.85
C ALA A 270 8.07 2.23 0.79
N THR A 271 8.39 1.11 0.13
CA THR A 271 9.36 1.09 -0.99
C THR A 271 8.86 1.86 -2.21
N LEU A 272 7.54 1.82 -2.45
CA LEU A 272 6.92 2.62 -3.50
C LEU A 272 6.89 4.10 -3.12
N GLU A 273 6.61 4.41 -1.86
CA GLU A 273 6.63 5.79 -1.34
C GLU A 273 8.02 6.42 -1.48
N THR A 274 9.08 5.70 -1.09
CA THR A 274 10.46 6.19 -1.27
C THR A 274 10.82 6.38 -2.74
N ALA A 275 10.39 5.48 -3.63
CA ALA A 275 10.60 5.63 -5.07
C ALA A 275 9.86 6.86 -5.62
N LEU A 276 8.59 7.08 -5.24
CA LEU A 276 7.82 8.25 -5.63
C LEU A 276 8.40 9.57 -5.11
N MET A 277 9.10 9.53 -3.98
CA MET A 277 9.86 10.66 -3.43
C MET A 277 11.26 10.82 -4.09
N GLY A 278 11.66 9.90 -4.96
CA GLY A 278 12.96 9.94 -5.65
C GLY A 278 14.13 9.64 -4.73
N VAL A 279 13.94 8.89 -3.65
CA VAL A 279 15.00 8.55 -2.70
C VAL A 279 15.71 7.27 -3.15
N PRO A 280 17.06 7.27 -3.36
CA PRO A 280 17.81 6.05 -3.55
C PRO A 280 17.57 5.07 -2.40
N THR A 281 17.01 3.90 -2.68
CA THR A 281 16.50 3.01 -1.64
C THR A 281 17.03 1.59 -1.81
N LEU A 282 17.55 1.03 -0.72
CA LEU A 282 17.83 -0.39 -0.57
C LEU A 282 16.61 -1.06 0.09
N LEU A 283 16.05 -2.05 -0.59
CA LEU A 283 15.01 -2.88 -0.01
C LEU A 283 15.67 -4.02 0.79
N VAL A 284 15.21 -4.20 2.01
CA VAL A 284 15.60 -5.33 2.86
C VAL A 284 14.38 -6.14 3.28
N TYR A 285 14.48 -7.46 3.24
CA TYR A 285 13.37 -8.32 3.59
C TYR A 285 13.81 -9.55 4.36
N ARG A 286 13.19 -9.77 5.51
CA ARG A 286 13.44 -10.93 6.33
C ARG A 286 12.14 -11.45 6.96
N VAL A 287 11.87 -12.72 6.76
CA VAL A 287 10.74 -13.45 7.36
C VAL A 287 11.28 -14.68 8.10
N ASN A 288 10.44 -15.29 8.93
CA ASN A 288 10.83 -16.53 9.60
C ASN A 288 11.12 -17.64 8.57
N ALA A 289 12.01 -18.57 8.93
CA ALA A 289 12.52 -19.63 8.05
C ALA A 289 11.40 -20.46 7.39
N LEU A 290 10.33 -20.76 8.12
CA LEU A 290 9.21 -21.54 7.60
C LEU A 290 8.46 -20.78 6.49
N THR A 291 8.16 -19.50 6.73
CA THR A 291 7.50 -18.62 5.73
C THR A 291 8.37 -18.47 4.50
N TYR A 292 9.68 -18.31 4.66
CA TYR A 292 10.62 -18.22 3.55
C TYR A 292 10.67 -19.50 2.72
N TRP A 293 10.72 -20.65 3.37
CA TRP A 293 10.74 -21.92 2.67
C TRP A 293 9.44 -22.14 1.87
N LEU A 294 8.29 -21.81 2.45
CA LEU A 294 7.00 -21.86 1.77
C LEU A 294 6.94 -20.86 0.60
N SER A 295 7.48 -19.66 0.77
CA SER A 295 7.47 -18.64 -0.30
C SER A 295 8.30 -19.09 -1.52
N LYS A 296 9.43 -19.75 -1.33
CA LYS A 296 10.24 -20.31 -2.44
C LYS A 296 9.50 -21.31 -3.30
N ILE A 297 8.53 -22.04 -2.71
CA ILE A 297 7.73 -23.03 -3.44
C ILE A 297 6.54 -22.36 -4.15
N LEU A 298 5.93 -21.35 -3.51
CA LEU A 298 4.66 -20.78 -3.94
C LEU A 298 4.82 -19.52 -4.78
N VAL A 299 5.92 -18.80 -4.65
CA VAL A 299 6.15 -17.48 -5.24
C VAL A 299 7.38 -17.53 -6.13
N HIS A 300 7.16 -17.33 -7.42
CA HIS A 300 8.23 -17.23 -8.43
C HIS A 300 8.33 -15.78 -8.88
N LEU A 301 8.99 -14.95 -8.08
CA LEU A 301 9.22 -13.55 -8.39
C LEU A 301 10.73 -13.29 -8.44
N ASP A 302 11.15 -12.57 -9.46
CA ASP A 302 12.54 -12.09 -9.60
C ASP A 302 12.80 -10.89 -8.68
N SER A 303 11.74 -10.24 -8.19
CA SER A 303 11.77 -9.09 -7.29
C SER A 303 10.53 -9.06 -6.40
N ILE A 304 10.68 -8.52 -5.18
CA ILE A 304 9.59 -8.33 -4.21
C ILE A 304 9.20 -6.85 -4.02
N GLY A 305 10.06 -5.94 -4.46
CA GLY A 305 9.82 -4.51 -4.38
C GLY A 305 8.85 -4.05 -5.48
N LEU A 306 7.78 -3.33 -5.08
CA LEU A 306 6.84 -2.76 -6.04
C LEU A 306 7.52 -1.90 -7.12
N PRO A 307 8.53 -1.04 -6.81
CA PRO A 307 9.24 -0.28 -7.83
C PRO A 307 9.89 -1.14 -8.91
N ASN A 308 10.50 -2.26 -8.53
CA ASN A 308 11.12 -3.20 -9.47
C ASN A 308 10.09 -3.92 -10.34
N ILE A 309 8.95 -4.30 -9.73
CA ILE A 309 7.85 -4.95 -10.45
C ILE A 309 7.21 -3.99 -11.45
N ILE A 310 6.96 -2.74 -11.06
CA ILE A 310 6.39 -1.71 -11.92
C ILE A 310 7.33 -1.42 -13.09
N SER A 311 8.65 -1.29 -12.82
CA SER A 311 9.65 -1.00 -13.85
C SER A 311 9.95 -2.17 -14.78
N GLY A 312 9.59 -3.40 -14.39
CA GLY A 312 9.92 -4.62 -15.15
C GLY A 312 11.40 -5.01 -15.09
N HIS A 313 12.21 -4.31 -14.33
CA HIS A 313 13.62 -4.60 -14.10
C HIS A 313 14.07 -4.08 -12.72
N ARG A 314 15.21 -4.57 -12.23
CA ARG A 314 15.70 -4.21 -10.90
C ARG A 314 16.33 -2.82 -10.90
N ILE A 315 15.57 -1.82 -10.47
CA ILE A 315 16.01 -0.41 -10.30
C ILE A 315 16.39 -0.11 -8.84
N MET A 316 15.90 -0.91 -7.91
CA MET A 316 16.13 -0.83 -6.48
C MET A 316 16.82 -2.11 -6.05
N PRO A 317 18.04 -2.05 -5.45
CA PRO A 317 18.67 -3.24 -4.89
C PRO A 317 17.82 -3.89 -3.83
N GLU A 318 17.84 -5.21 -3.75
CA GLU A 318 17.11 -6.01 -2.78
C GLU A 318 18.05 -6.98 -2.09
N LEU A 319 18.02 -7.02 -0.76
CA LEU A 319 18.70 -8.01 0.07
C LEU A 319 17.65 -8.85 0.79
N TRP A 320 17.77 -10.18 0.69
CA TRP A 320 16.78 -11.10 1.24
C TRP A 320 17.42 -12.05 2.27
N GLN A 321 16.74 -12.23 3.39
CA GLN A 321 17.09 -13.23 4.41
C GLN A 321 18.54 -13.11 4.90
N ASP A 322 19.38 -14.04 4.52
CA ASP A 322 20.78 -14.11 4.99
C ASP A 322 21.69 -13.08 4.30
N GLU A 323 21.25 -12.52 3.17
CA GLU A 323 21.93 -11.39 2.52
C GLU A 323 21.80 -10.10 3.32
N VAL A 324 20.81 -10.00 4.22
CA VAL A 324 20.59 -8.83 5.08
C VAL A 324 21.63 -8.84 6.21
N THR A 325 22.85 -8.44 5.89
CA THR A 325 23.97 -8.23 6.81
C THR A 325 24.34 -6.76 6.85
N PRO A 326 24.93 -6.25 7.94
CA PRO A 326 25.40 -4.87 8.02
C PRO A 326 26.36 -4.50 6.88
N GLU A 327 27.25 -5.40 6.49
CA GLU A 327 28.26 -5.21 5.45
C GLU A 327 27.62 -5.10 4.06
N ASN A 328 26.65 -5.95 3.74
CA ASN A 328 25.94 -5.89 2.47
C ASN A 328 25.06 -4.65 2.38
N ILE A 329 24.44 -4.25 3.47
CA ILE A 329 23.65 -3.01 3.55
C ILE A 329 24.57 -1.80 3.33
N GLU A 330 25.70 -1.75 4.03
CA GLU A 330 26.69 -0.69 3.87
C GLU A 330 27.21 -0.62 2.42
N ALA A 331 27.62 -1.73 1.85
CA ALA A 331 28.15 -1.81 0.48
C ALA A 331 27.13 -1.33 -0.57
N ALA A 332 25.83 -1.60 -0.36
CA ALA A 332 24.76 -1.17 -1.27
C ALA A 332 24.44 0.33 -1.14
N VAL A 333 24.53 0.89 0.06
CA VAL A 333 24.12 2.28 0.34
C VAL A 333 25.25 3.29 0.18
N LEU A 334 26.48 2.90 0.50
CA LEU A 334 27.66 3.79 0.48
C LEU A 334 27.84 4.54 -0.85
N PRO A 335 27.70 3.90 -2.04
CA PRO A 335 27.86 4.62 -3.31
C PRO A 335 26.95 5.85 -3.44
N TRP A 336 25.72 5.79 -2.94
CA TRP A 336 24.77 6.91 -3.02
C TRP A 336 25.15 8.09 -2.11
N LEU A 337 25.98 7.85 -1.10
CA LEU A 337 26.43 8.87 -0.15
C LEU A 337 27.70 9.58 -0.61
N VAL A 338 28.60 8.84 -1.31
CA VAL A 338 29.95 9.34 -1.65
C VAL A 338 30.13 9.63 -3.14
N ASP A 339 29.30 9.07 -4.02
CA ASP A 339 29.36 9.26 -5.46
C ASP A 339 28.07 9.94 -5.96
N VAL A 340 28.23 11.17 -6.46
CA VAL A 340 27.13 11.99 -6.98
C VAL A 340 26.46 11.33 -8.18
N ALA A 341 27.27 10.72 -9.09
CA ALA A 341 26.73 10.09 -10.29
C ALA A 341 25.88 8.86 -9.93
N ALA A 342 26.31 8.03 -8.99
CA ALA A 342 25.54 6.88 -8.51
C ALA A 342 24.23 7.31 -7.82
N SER A 343 24.26 8.41 -7.06
CA SER A 343 23.06 8.97 -6.44
C SER A 343 22.06 9.51 -7.47
N GLU A 344 22.53 10.25 -8.47
CA GLU A 344 21.69 10.82 -9.53
C GLU A 344 21.10 9.73 -10.41
N GLU A 345 21.84 8.71 -10.77
CA GLU A 345 21.35 7.56 -11.52
C GLU A 345 20.23 6.84 -10.75
N ALA A 346 20.44 6.55 -9.47
CA ALA A 346 19.40 5.93 -8.63
C ALA A 346 18.15 6.80 -8.54
N ARG A 347 18.29 8.12 -8.36
CA ARG A 347 17.15 9.06 -8.34
C ARG A 347 16.41 9.09 -9.69
N HIS A 348 17.13 9.05 -10.80
CA HIS A 348 16.55 9.00 -12.14
C HIS A 348 15.74 7.71 -12.35
N LEU A 349 16.26 6.57 -11.94
CA LEU A 349 15.56 5.29 -11.99
C LEU A 349 14.26 5.32 -11.15
N MET A 350 14.31 5.89 -9.93
CA MET A 350 13.13 6.06 -9.08
C MET A 350 12.09 6.98 -9.72
N ALA A 351 12.52 8.08 -10.34
CA ALA A 351 11.61 8.98 -11.05
C ALA A 351 10.86 8.29 -12.21
N GLY A 352 11.49 7.30 -12.86
CA GLY A 352 10.86 6.48 -13.89
C GLY A 352 9.63 5.71 -13.40
N VAL A 353 9.60 5.28 -12.13
CA VAL A 353 8.43 4.64 -11.52
C VAL A 353 7.22 5.59 -11.52
N ARG A 354 7.45 6.85 -11.12
CA ARG A 354 6.39 7.86 -11.10
C ARG A 354 5.81 8.09 -12.50
N CYS A 355 6.65 8.17 -13.52
CA CYS A 355 6.20 8.34 -14.92
C CYS A 355 5.35 7.15 -15.38
N GLN A 356 5.72 5.91 -15.02
CA GLN A 356 4.96 4.72 -15.38
C GLN A 356 3.61 4.62 -14.65
N MET A 357 3.50 5.19 -13.46
CA MET A 357 2.25 5.24 -12.69
C MET A 357 1.32 6.39 -13.11
N GLY A 358 1.75 7.27 -14.01
CA GLY A 358 0.93 8.35 -14.55
C GLY A 358 0.76 9.53 -13.60
N GLU A 359 -0.40 10.20 -13.69
CA GLU A 359 -0.66 11.48 -13.04
C GLU A 359 -1.43 11.35 -11.73
N ALA A 360 -1.33 12.36 -10.87
CA ALA A 360 -2.16 12.55 -9.69
C ALA A 360 -3.67 12.65 -10.05
N GLY A 361 -4.55 12.60 -9.06
CA GLY A 361 -6.01 12.61 -9.26
C GLY A 361 -6.60 11.20 -9.39
N ALA A 362 -5.89 10.17 -8.96
CA ALA A 362 -6.31 8.77 -9.09
C ALA A 362 -7.67 8.48 -8.44
N VAL A 363 -7.88 8.98 -7.22
CA VAL A 363 -9.13 8.75 -6.48
C VAL A 363 -10.31 9.43 -7.19
N ARG A 364 -10.12 10.64 -7.70
CA ARG A 364 -11.14 11.37 -8.44
C ARG A 364 -11.49 10.65 -9.75
N ARG A 365 -10.47 10.26 -10.55
CA ARG A 365 -10.71 9.49 -11.79
C ARG A 365 -11.45 8.18 -11.50
N THR A 366 -11.09 7.47 -10.42
CA THR A 366 -11.81 6.26 -10.00
C THR A 366 -13.28 6.56 -9.70
N ALA A 367 -13.59 7.66 -9.00
CA ALA A 367 -14.95 8.06 -8.71
C ALA A 367 -15.74 8.43 -9.99
N GLU A 368 -15.10 9.12 -10.93
CA GLU A 368 -15.68 9.45 -12.25
C GLU A 368 -15.99 8.18 -13.04
N ILE A 369 -15.04 7.24 -13.16
CA ILE A 369 -15.21 5.93 -13.82
C ILE A 369 -16.37 5.15 -13.21
N ILE A 370 -16.45 5.07 -11.87
CA ILE A 370 -17.52 4.36 -11.17
C ILE A 370 -18.87 5.03 -11.42
N SER A 371 -18.94 6.38 -11.33
CA SER A 371 -20.17 7.13 -11.54
C SER A 371 -20.71 6.98 -12.97
N GLU A 372 -19.82 7.06 -13.97
CA GLU A 372 -20.18 6.87 -15.38
C GLU A 372 -20.71 5.45 -15.62
N PHE A 373 -20.01 4.45 -15.15
CA PHE A 373 -20.43 3.04 -15.28
C PHE A 373 -21.80 2.78 -14.68
N VAL A 374 -22.08 3.30 -13.48
CA VAL A 374 -23.39 3.12 -12.83
C VAL A 374 -24.50 3.83 -13.59
N LYS A 375 -24.25 5.05 -14.08
CA LYS A 375 -25.22 5.79 -14.90
C LYS A 375 -25.55 5.09 -16.23
N GLU A 376 -24.53 4.55 -16.89
CA GLU A 376 -24.71 3.76 -18.13
C GLU A 376 -25.58 2.52 -17.87
N LYS A 377 -25.34 1.80 -16.77
CA LYS A 377 -26.17 0.64 -16.40
C LYS A 377 -27.63 1.01 -16.14
N GLN A 378 -27.87 2.09 -15.39
CA GLN A 378 -29.23 2.59 -15.14
C GLN A 378 -29.97 2.97 -16.44
N LEU A 379 -29.28 3.59 -17.39
CA LEU A 379 -29.86 3.93 -18.69
C LEU A 379 -30.25 2.69 -19.49
N HIS A 380 -29.41 1.66 -19.49
CA HIS A 380 -29.70 0.40 -20.18
C HIS A 380 -30.89 -0.34 -19.57
N GLU A 381 -31.03 -0.35 -18.24
CA GLU A 381 -32.18 -0.96 -17.55
C GLU A 381 -33.49 -0.17 -17.77
N ALA A 382 -33.41 1.14 -17.93
CA ALA A 382 -34.58 1.97 -18.19
C ALA A 382 -35.12 1.85 -19.64
N VAL A 383 -34.34 1.30 -20.56
CA VAL A 383 -34.72 1.11 -21.98
C VAL A 383 -35.24 -0.32 -22.25
N GLN A 384 -34.99 -1.25 -21.36
CA GLN A 384 -35.56 -2.60 -21.39
C GLN A 384 -36.91 -2.70 -20.66
#